data_0ef2a79b0ccb082edea85503c7837090
#
_entry.id   0ef2a79b0ccb082edea85503c7837090
#
_cell.length_a   1.000
_cell.length_b   1.000
_cell.length_c   1.000
_cell.angle_alpha   90.00
_cell.angle_beta   90.00
_cell.angle_gamma   90.00
#
_symmetry.space_group_name_H-M   'P 1'
#
loop_
_entity.id
_entity.type
_entity.pdbx_description
1 polymer ?
#
loop_
_entity_poly.entity_id
_entity_poly.type
_entity_poly.pdbx_seq_one_letter_code
_entity_poly.pdbx_strand_id
1 'polypeptide(L)'
;MKPLPLLLAAFIGSAFAADCEKLASLKLKDANITSATVVAAGAFTQPEGRGNAVYKDVPAFCRVQAVSQPSADSHIEFEVWLPLQNWNGKYFGIGNGGFAGSIQYNLMAAALINGYASSSTDTGHKAPATSADWALGHYEKIVDFAYRSIHETAEKSKTVIRTYYGQAAKHSYFSACSNGGRQGLLEAQRYPDDYDGIISGAPANFWTHNFAGFIWNQQALEGAAQIPASKMPAIENAALAACDAIDGVKDGVIDDPTKCHFNPDVLLCKGAESDSCLTAAQVGAMKKIYDGPKNSKGERLFPGYVPGGEAGPGGWSRWITGADSQQFVFGKGYFADIVFQNANWDLRTFNFDRDMKIADDKSARMFNAVDANLKPFKDHGGKLFIYHGWSDTAIAPTNAIIYYESIVSKMGAKQAGDFVQLYMVPGMQHCAGGPGPDNFGTNPSAMRSDADHSLSIALDKWVDQGVAPARIIATKYKGRTPDTGTVRTRPLCPYPQVAKYTGSGSTDDAANFKCVAP
;
A
#
# COMPACT_ATOMS: atom_id res chain seq x y z
N MET A 1 -7.20 -71.62 -6.29
CA MET A 1 -7.49 -70.57 -5.29
C MET A 1 -6.69 -69.31 -5.67
N LYS A 2 -7.35 -68.28 -6.19
CA LYS A 2 -6.74 -66.99 -6.53
C LYS A 2 -6.93 -66.04 -5.33
N PRO A 3 -5.94 -65.26 -4.90
CA PRO A 3 -6.13 -64.32 -3.81
C PRO A 3 -6.89 -63.07 -4.32
N LEU A 4 -7.88 -62.67 -3.55
CA LEU A 4 -8.70 -61.49 -3.70
C LEU A 4 -7.87 -60.28 -3.29
N PRO A 5 -7.81 -59.17 -4.07
CA PRO A 5 -7.13 -57.96 -3.61
C PRO A 5 -7.98 -57.21 -2.60
N LEU A 6 -7.38 -56.94 -1.43
CA LEU A 6 -7.93 -56.07 -0.40
C LEU A 6 -7.87 -54.63 -0.92
N LEU A 7 -9.01 -54.04 -1.28
CA LEU A 7 -9.13 -52.59 -1.51
C LEU A 7 -9.07 -51.89 -0.15
N LEU A 8 -7.93 -51.27 0.14
CA LEU A 8 -7.81 -50.28 1.20
C LEU A 8 -8.56 -49.01 0.75
N ALA A 9 -9.78 -48.80 1.23
CA ALA A 9 -10.48 -47.52 1.12
C ALA A 9 -9.77 -46.52 2.02
N ALA A 10 -9.02 -45.60 1.41
CA ALA A 10 -8.52 -44.41 2.09
C ALA A 10 -9.72 -43.55 2.46
N PHE A 11 -10.13 -43.57 3.72
CA PHE A 11 -11.02 -42.55 4.28
C PHE A 11 -10.26 -41.22 4.27
N ILE A 12 -10.47 -40.40 3.24
CA ILE A 12 -10.18 -38.98 3.29
C ILE A 12 -11.21 -38.42 4.26
N GLY A 13 -10.81 -38.21 5.49
CA GLY A 13 -11.60 -37.54 6.50
C GLY A 13 -11.85 -36.11 6.01
N SER A 14 -13.05 -35.83 5.52
CA SER A 14 -13.56 -34.45 5.41
C SER A 14 -13.58 -33.92 6.85
N ALA A 15 -12.62 -33.04 7.17
CA ALA A 15 -12.72 -32.23 8.36
C ALA A 15 -14.02 -31.40 8.19
N PHE A 16 -15.05 -31.76 8.98
CA PHE A 16 -16.31 -31.04 8.99
C PHE A 16 -16.02 -29.62 9.50
N ALA A 17 -16.24 -28.61 8.67
CA ALA A 17 -16.30 -27.23 9.14
C ALA A 17 -17.36 -27.15 10.26
N ALA A 18 -17.04 -26.41 11.32
CA ALA A 18 -18.01 -26.14 12.37
C ALA A 18 -19.21 -25.38 11.76
N ASP A 19 -20.37 -25.53 12.38
CA ASP A 19 -21.55 -24.76 12.03
C ASP A 19 -21.24 -23.25 12.18
N CYS A 20 -21.47 -22.46 11.15
CA CYS A 20 -21.14 -21.03 11.12
C CYS A 20 -21.75 -20.28 12.30
N GLU A 21 -23.01 -20.55 12.60
CA GLU A 21 -23.78 -19.88 13.64
C GLU A 21 -23.23 -20.18 15.05
N LYS A 22 -22.58 -21.32 15.23
CA LYS A 22 -21.93 -21.66 16.51
C LYS A 22 -20.76 -20.75 16.86
N LEU A 23 -20.13 -20.12 15.86
CA LEU A 23 -19.07 -19.15 16.11
C LEU A 23 -19.55 -17.94 16.91
N ALA A 24 -20.84 -17.60 16.90
CA ALA A 24 -21.39 -16.52 17.72
C ALA A 24 -21.14 -16.72 19.24
N SER A 25 -20.96 -17.96 19.69
CA SER A 25 -20.65 -18.27 21.10
C SER A 25 -19.15 -18.38 21.41
N LEU A 26 -18.28 -18.25 20.40
CA LEU A 26 -16.83 -18.33 20.59
C LEU A 26 -16.34 -17.18 21.45
N LYS A 27 -15.58 -17.50 22.50
CA LYS A 27 -14.96 -16.50 23.38
C LYS A 27 -13.63 -16.06 22.79
N LEU A 28 -13.52 -14.79 22.51
CA LEU A 28 -12.30 -14.12 22.10
C LEU A 28 -11.82 -13.21 23.24
N LYS A 29 -10.51 -13.07 23.40
CA LYS A 29 -9.95 -12.17 24.38
C LYS A 29 -10.24 -10.72 23.98
N ASP A 30 -10.78 -9.93 24.88
CA ASP A 30 -11.10 -8.50 24.69
C ASP A 30 -11.93 -8.23 23.42
N ALA A 31 -12.74 -9.24 22.97
CA ALA A 31 -13.57 -9.09 21.77
C ALA A 31 -14.86 -9.91 21.89
N ASN A 32 -15.89 -9.44 21.20
CA ASN A 32 -17.19 -10.12 21.10
C ASN A 32 -17.56 -10.32 19.63
N ILE A 33 -17.98 -11.55 19.30
CA ILE A 33 -18.61 -11.81 18.01
C ILE A 33 -20.04 -11.32 18.08
N THR A 34 -20.38 -10.38 17.23
CA THR A 34 -21.71 -9.74 17.18
C THR A 34 -22.66 -10.50 16.26
N SER A 35 -22.12 -11.18 15.25
CA SER A 35 -22.90 -12.00 14.31
C SER A 35 -21.99 -13.05 13.65
N ALA A 36 -22.55 -14.24 13.42
CA ALA A 36 -21.96 -15.27 12.57
C ALA A 36 -23.08 -15.91 11.74
N THR A 37 -23.07 -15.68 10.42
CA THR A 37 -24.17 -16.06 9.52
C THR A 37 -23.64 -16.58 8.19
N VAL A 38 -24.32 -17.58 7.62
CA VAL A 38 -24.03 -18.03 6.26
C VAL A 38 -24.58 -17.03 5.25
N VAL A 39 -23.73 -16.61 4.32
CA VAL A 39 -24.09 -15.81 3.16
C VAL A 39 -24.06 -16.71 1.94
N ALA A 40 -25.18 -16.81 1.22
CA ALA A 40 -25.25 -17.62 0.00
C ALA A 40 -24.39 -17.02 -1.13
N ALA A 41 -23.99 -17.86 -2.09
CA ALA A 41 -23.20 -17.40 -3.24
C ALA A 41 -23.92 -16.24 -3.97
N GLY A 42 -23.17 -15.17 -4.25
CA GLY A 42 -23.68 -13.98 -4.94
C GLY A 42 -24.67 -13.13 -4.15
N ALA A 43 -24.96 -13.45 -2.89
CA ALA A 43 -25.97 -12.76 -2.09
C ALA A 43 -25.42 -11.65 -1.18
N PHE A 44 -24.09 -11.46 -1.12
CA PHE A 44 -23.53 -10.40 -0.30
C PHE A 44 -23.82 -9.03 -0.88
N THR A 45 -24.42 -8.19 -0.06
CA THR A 45 -24.60 -6.76 -0.33
C THR A 45 -23.80 -5.97 0.69
N GLN A 46 -22.99 -5.03 0.21
CA GLN A 46 -22.20 -4.17 1.09
C GLN A 46 -23.12 -3.37 2.01
N PRO A 47 -22.86 -3.30 3.33
CA PRO A 47 -23.61 -2.44 4.25
C PRO A 47 -23.60 -0.98 3.82
N GLU A 48 -24.66 -0.24 4.20
CA GLU A 48 -24.88 1.17 3.83
C GLU A 48 -23.68 2.08 4.15
N GLY A 49 -23.51 3.12 3.33
CA GLY A 49 -22.50 4.16 3.49
C GLY A 49 -21.43 4.21 2.38
N ARG A 50 -21.30 3.16 1.54
CA ARG A 50 -20.35 3.10 0.40
C ARG A 50 -20.96 2.57 -0.90
N GLY A 51 -22.26 2.78 -1.10
CA GLY A 51 -22.99 2.24 -2.25
C GLY A 51 -23.42 0.78 -1.99
N ASN A 52 -24.61 0.42 -2.45
CA ASN A 52 -25.18 -0.93 -2.30
C ASN A 52 -24.57 -1.91 -3.33
N ALA A 53 -23.25 -2.04 -3.38
CA ALA A 53 -22.60 -2.95 -4.31
C ALA A 53 -22.97 -4.40 -3.97
N VAL A 54 -23.49 -5.14 -4.95
CA VAL A 54 -23.77 -6.56 -4.86
C VAL A 54 -22.62 -7.34 -5.47
N TYR A 55 -22.09 -8.28 -4.73
CA TYR A 55 -20.91 -9.08 -5.11
C TYR A 55 -21.38 -10.43 -5.67
N LYS A 56 -21.76 -10.46 -6.95
CA LYS A 56 -22.37 -11.63 -7.61
C LYS A 56 -21.45 -12.84 -7.75
N ASP A 57 -20.15 -12.61 -7.85
CA ASP A 57 -19.15 -13.68 -8.09
C ASP A 57 -18.55 -14.26 -6.80
N VAL A 58 -18.98 -13.78 -5.63
CA VAL A 58 -18.48 -14.27 -4.34
C VAL A 58 -19.10 -15.63 -4.02
N PRO A 59 -18.30 -16.67 -3.71
CA PRO A 59 -18.82 -17.97 -3.30
C PRO A 59 -19.58 -17.87 -1.96
N ALA A 60 -20.34 -18.91 -1.60
CA ALA A 60 -20.97 -18.98 -0.29
C ALA A 60 -19.91 -19.00 0.83
N PHE A 61 -20.14 -18.25 1.90
CA PHE A 61 -19.19 -18.11 3.00
C PHE A 61 -19.87 -17.91 4.35
N CYS A 62 -19.15 -18.21 5.41
CA CYS A 62 -19.52 -17.82 6.77
C CYS A 62 -18.98 -16.41 7.04
N ARG A 63 -19.87 -15.46 7.26
CA ARG A 63 -19.56 -14.08 7.65
C ARG A 63 -19.55 -13.97 9.16
N VAL A 64 -18.41 -13.66 9.75
CA VAL A 64 -18.25 -13.40 11.17
C VAL A 64 -17.98 -11.91 11.35
N GLN A 65 -18.85 -11.23 12.11
CA GLN A 65 -18.69 -9.83 12.48
C GLN A 65 -18.33 -9.76 13.97
N ALA A 66 -17.36 -8.93 14.32
CA ALA A 66 -16.89 -8.84 15.69
C ALA A 66 -16.40 -7.42 16.03
N VAL A 67 -16.32 -7.16 17.33
CA VAL A 67 -15.78 -5.91 17.90
C VAL A 67 -14.70 -6.28 18.91
N SER A 68 -13.48 -5.74 18.74
CA SER A 68 -12.41 -5.80 19.75
C SER A 68 -12.37 -4.51 20.56
N GLN A 69 -12.25 -4.65 21.88
CA GLN A 69 -12.24 -3.55 22.84
C GLN A 69 -11.07 -3.72 23.82
N PRO A 70 -9.82 -3.62 23.35
CA PRO A 70 -8.63 -3.80 24.19
C PRO A 70 -8.41 -2.67 25.19
N SER A 71 -9.15 -1.57 25.10
CA SER A 71 -9.19 -0.49 26.08
C SER A 71 -10.61 0.06 26.21
N ALA A 72 -10.84 0.91 27.22
CA ALA A 72 -12.17 1.47 27.48
C ALA A 72 -12.71 2.37 26.35
N ASP A 73 -11.83 3.00 25.56
CA ASP A 73 -12.20 3.86 24.42
C ASP A 73 -12.03 3.16 23.07
N SER A 74 -11.55 1.92 23.05
CA SER A 74 -11.41 1.13 21.83
C SER A 74 -12.74 0.55 21.37
N HIS A 75 -12.99 0.62 20.09
CA HIS A 75 -14.14 -0.02 19.42
C HIS A 75 -13.73 -0.40 17.99
N ILE A 76 -12.98 -1.50 17.88
CA ILE A 76 -12.42 -1.97 16.62
C ILE A 76 -13.39 -2.96 15.98
N GLU A 77 -14.15 -2.52 14.98
CA GLU A 77 -14.97 -3.44 14.19
C GLU A 77 -14.11 -4.17 13.17
N PHE A 78 -14.32 -5.48 13.06
CA PHE A 78 -13.70 -6.30 12.03
C PHE A 78 -14.61 -7.41 11.57
N GLU A 79 -14.35 -7.90 10.37
CA GLU A 79 -15.03 -9.06 9.83
C GLU A 79 -14.03 -10.15 9.43
N VAL A 80 -14.46 -11.42 9.60
CA VAL A 80 -13.75 -12.59 9.10
C VAL A 80 -14.69 -13.35 8.17
N TRP A 81 -14.27 -13.57 6.93
CA TRP A 81 -15.01 -14.31 5.92
C TRP A 81 -14.35 -15.65 5.65
N LEU A 82 -15.10 -16.74 5.77
CA LEU A 82 -14.64 -18.11 5.71
C LEU A 82 -15.33 -18.85 4.56
N PRO A 83 -14.62 -19.25 3.48
CA PRO A 83 -15.20 -20.06 2.42
C PRO A 83 -15.90 -21.31 2.99
N LEU A 84 -17.16 -21.56 2.59
CA LEU A 84 -17.83 -22.81 2.97
C LEU A 84 -17.27 -24.02 2.23
N GLN A 85 -16.70 -23.79 1.04
CA GLN A 85 -16.09 -24.82 0.20
C GLN A 85 -14.80 -24.26 -0.41
N ASN A 86 -13.88 -25.18 -0.79
CA ASN A 86 -12.65 -24.84 -1.50
C ASN A 86 -11.72 -23.87 -0.75
N TRP A 87 -11.75 -23.87 0.59
CA TRP A 87 -10.74 -23.15 1.36
C TRP A 87 -9.34 -23.70 1.00
N ASN A 88 -8.44 -22.80 0.59
CA ASN A 88 -7.08 -23.16 0.18
C ASN A 88 -6.11 -23.42 1.34
N GLY A 89 -6.62 -23.43 2.59
CA GLY A 89 -5.82 -23.63 3.80
C GLY A 89 -5.06 -22.38 4.26
N LYS A 90 -5.36 -21.18 3.71
CA LYS A 90 -4.60 -19.96 3.95
C LYS A 90 -5.50 -18.82 4.40
N TYR A 91 -4.89 -17.83 5.04
CA TYR A 91 -5.54 -16.61 5.53
C TYR A 91 -4.95 -15.37 4.84
N PHE A 92 -5.79 -14.39 4.54
CA PHE A 92 -5.41 -13.13 3.93
C PHE A 92 -5.98 -11.93 4.70
N GLY A 93 -5.12 -11.22 5.44
CA GLY A 93 -5.44 -9.95 6.10
C GLY A 93 -5.37 -8.79 5.12
N ILE A 94 -6.35 -7.90 5.18
CA ILE A 94 -6.50 -6.74 4.29
C ILE A 94 -6.32 -5.46 5.11
N GLY A 95 -5.36 -4.62 4.71
CA GLY A 95 -5.14 -3.32 5.32
C GLY A 95 -5.97 -2.19 4.68
N ASN A 96 -5.75 -0.95 5.15
CA ASN A 96 -6.55 0.22 4.83
C ASN A 96 -5.71 1.36 4.24
N GLY A 97 -6.35 2.28 3.50
CA GLY A 97 -5.73 3.50 2.98
C GLY A 97 -6.10 4.76 3.80
N GLY A 98 -5.35 5.84 3.62
CA GLY A 98 -5.60 7.13 4.27
C GLY A 98 -5.65 7.02 5.79
N PHE A 99 -6.62 7.70 6.41
CA PHE A 99 -6.91 7.57 7.84
C PHE A 99 -7.88 6.41 8.16
N ALA A 100 -8.06 5.45 7.25
CA ALA A 100 -8.90 4.24 7.40
C ALA A 100 -10.39 4.52 7.63
N GLY A 101 -10.99 3.94 8.65
CA GLY A 101 -12.41 4.16 9.02
C GLY A 101 -13.40 3.24 8.32
N SER A 102 -12.96 2.12 7.71
CA SER A 102 -13.88 1.16 7.07
C SER A 102 -13.25 -0.15 6.69
N ILE A 103 -14.06 -1.20 6.75
CA ILE A 103 -13.75 -2.54 6.25
C ILE A 103 -13.67 -2.54 4.71
N GLN A 104 -12.69 -3.26 4.16
CA GLN A 104 -12.38 -3.31 2.72
C GLN A 104 -13.08 -4.50 2.02
N TYR A 105 -14.39 -4.44 1.91
CA TYR A 105 -15.22 -5.55 1.41
C TYR A 105 -14.85 -6.07 0.02
N ASN A 106 -14.47 -5.19 -0.90
CA ASN A 106 -14.06 -5.56 -2.26
C ASN A 106 -12.79 -6.43 -2.28
N LEU A 107 -11.84 -6.15 -1.40
CA LEU A 107 -10.61 -6.94 -1.30
C LEU A 107 -10.83 -8.25 -0.54
N MET A 108 -11.69 -8.24 0.49
CA MET A 108 -12.13 -9.46 1.17
C MET A 108 -12.85 -10.40 0.21
N ALA A 109 -13.77 -9.88 -0.61
CA ALA A 109 -14.48 -10.64 -1.64
C ALA A 109 -13.50 -11.26 -2.64
N ALA A 110 -12.52 -10.49 -3.09
CA ALA A 110 -11.50 -10.99 -4.01
C ALA A 110 -10.62 -12.08 -3.38
N ALA A 111 -10.25 -11.96 -2.11
CA ALA A 111 -9.53 -13.01 -1.39
C ALA A 111 -10.36 -14.30 -1.29
N LEU A 112 -11.66 -14.16 -0.98
CA LEU A 112 -12.59 -15.27 -0.89
C LEU A 112 -12.75 -16.01 -2.23
N ILE A 113 -12.87 -15.28 -3.35
CA ILE A 113 -12.92 -15.84 -4.71
C ILE A 113 -11.66 -16.68 -5.00
N ASN A 114 -10.50 -16.28 -4.47
CA ASN A 114 -9.24 -17.02 -4.58
C ASN A 114 -9.07 -18.11 -3.50
N GLY A 115 -10.13 -18.44 -2.76
CA GLY A 115 -10.16 -19.52 -1.78
C GLY A 115 -9.54 -19.20 -0.43
N TYR A 116 -9.15 -17.96 -0.14
CA TYR A 116 -8.62 -17.58 1.17
C TYR A 116 -9.73 -17.32 2.19
N ALA A 117 -9.52 -17.68 3.44
CA ALA A 117 -10.18 -16.99 4.53
C ALA A 117 -9.64 -15.56 4.60
N SER A 118 -10.48 -14.57 4.83
CA SER A 118 -10.03 -13.17 4.80
C SER A 118 -10.61 -12.33 5.92
N SER A 119 -9.90 -11.27 6.30
CA SER A 119 -10.40 -10.28 7.25
C SER A 119 -9.98 -8.86 6.90
N SER A 120 -10.76 -7.90 7.41
CA SER A 120 -10.45 -6.47 7.39
C SER A 120 -11.13 -5.78 8.58
N THR A 121 -10.65 -4.59 8.94
CA THR A 121 -11.12 -3.81 10.08
C THR A 121 -11.37 -2.35 9.71
N ASP A 122 -12.21 -1.66 10.49
CA ASP A 122 -12.38 -0.21 10.43
C ASP A 122 -11.27 0.57 11.15
N THR A 123 -10.36 -0.14 11.83
CA THR A 123 -9.27 0.42 12.64
C THR A 123 -9.71 1.21 13.88
N GLY A 124 -10.90 0.94 14.41
CA GLY A 124 -11.41 1.49 15.68
C GLY A 124 -12.23 2.77 15.55
N HIS A 125 -12.61 3.14 14.30
CA HIS A 125 -13.47 4.29 14.05
C HIS A 125 -14.19 4.18 12.70
N LYS A 126 -15.24 4.98 12.52
CA LYS A 126 -15.98 5.11 11.24
C LYS A 126 -15.86 6.54 10.74
N ALA A 127 -15.16 6.71 9.61
CA ALA A 127 -15.00 8.00 8.97
C ALA A 127 -14.66 7.85 7.48
N PRO A 128 -14.79 8.90 6.67
CA PRO A 128 -14.12 8.97 5.38
C PRO A 128 -12.59 8.85 5.57
N ALA A 129 -11.93 8.13 4.68
CA ALA A 129 -10.48 7.89 4.78
C ALA A 129 -9.62 9.18 4.74
N THR A 130 -10.22 10.33 4.46
CA THR A 130 -9.57 11.65 4.46
C THR A 130 -9.80 12.45 5.74
N SER A 131 -10.66 11.98 6.69
CA SER A 131 -10.92 12.67 7.95
C SER A 131 -10.13 12.04 9.10
N ALA A 132 -9.54 12.93 9.95
CA ALA A 132 -8.89 12.56 11.20
C ALA A 132 -9.60 13.14 12.44
N ASP A 133 -10.78 13.77 12.28
CA ASP A 133 -11.55 14.40 13.36
C ASP A 133 -11.96 13.44 14.48
N TRP A 134 -12.09 12.16 14.17
CA TRP A 134 -12.32 11.07 15.11
C TRP A 134 -11.23 10.93 16.20
N ALA A 135 -10.03 11.49 15.95
CA ALA A 135 -8.88 11.41 16.85
C ALA A 135 -8.92 12.45 17.99
N LEU A 136 -9.74 13.51 17.84
CA LEU A 136 -9.81 14.60 18.81
C LEU A 136 -10.33 14.12 20.16
N GLY A 137 -9.48 14.17 21.19
CA GLY A 137 -9.81 13.70 22.54
C GLY A 137 -9.79 12.18 22.73
N HIS A 138 -9.44 11.39 21.71
CA HIS A 138 -9.51 9.93 21.70
C HIS A 138 -8.15 9.26 21.52
N TYR A 139 -7.28 9.32 22.52
CA TYR A 139 -5.93 8.78 22.44
C TYR A 139 -5.90 7.28 22.09
N GLU A 140 -6.78 6.49 22.67
CA GLU A 140 -6.82 5.04 22.41
C GLU A 140 -7.26 4.70 20.98
N LYS A 141 -8.15 5.48 20.38
CA LYS A 141 -8.48 5.34 18.95
C LYS A 141 -7.28 5.68 18.05
N ILE A 142 -6.45 6.66 18.45
CA ILE A 142 -5.19 6.94 17.76
C ILE A 142 -4.27 5.72 17.81
N VAL A 143 -4.15 5.07 18.96
CA VAL A 143 -3.37 3.83 19.14
C VAL A 143 -3.95 2.69 18.30
N ASP A 144 -5.27 2.53 18.28
CA ASP A 144 -5.96 1.53 17.46
C ASP A 144 -5.63 1.71 15.97
N PHE A 145 -5.82 2.92 15.46
CA PHE A 145 -5.51 3.26 14.07
C PHE A 145 -4.01 3.11 13.77
N ALA A 146 -3.14 3.52 14.70
CA ALA A 146 -1.70 3.53 14.46
C ALA A 146 -1.14 2.12 14.21
N TYR A 147 -1.51 1.12 15.02
CA TYR A 147 -0.95 -0.22 14.91
C TYR A 147 -1.82 -1.34 15.53
N ARG A 148 -2.59 -1.07 16.61
CA ARG A 148 -3.20 -2.13 17.41
C ARG A 148 -4.30 -2.88 16.66
N SER A 149 -5.09 -2.21 15.84
CA SER A 149 -6.25 -2.81 15.18
C SER A 149 -5.90 -3.95 14.21
N ILE A 150 -4.80 -3.84 13.48
CA ILE A 150 -4.39 -4.88 12.52
C ILE A 150 -3.97 -6.13 13.27
N HIS A 151 -3.13 -6.00 14.29
CA HIS A 151 -2.72 -7.10 15.16
C HIS A 151 -3.92 -7.79 15.84
N GLU A 152 -4.79 -7.01 16.48
CA GLU A 152 -6.01 -7.51 17.11
C GLU A 152 -6.88 -8.30 16.12
N THR A 153 -7.05 -7.78 14.92
CA THR A 153 -7.80 -8.45 13.84
C THR A 153 -7.11 -9.74 13.41
N ALA A 154 -5.79 -9.76 13.24
CA ALA A 154 -5.04 -10.94 12.84
C ALA A 154 -5.17 -12.08 13.86
N GLU A 155 -4.92 -11.81 15.14
CA GLU A 155 -5.02 -12.82 16.21
C GLU A 155 -6.42 -13.43 16.33
N LYS A 156 -7.46 -12.56 16.34
CA LYS A 156 -8.85 -13.01 16.45
C LYS A 156 -9.28 -13.78 15.20
N SER A 157 -8.88 -13.33 14.01
CA SER A 157 -9.17 -14.03 12.75
C SER A 157 -8.55 -15.42 12.71
N LYS A 158 -7.29 -15.57 13.12
CA LYS A 158 -6.63 -16.88 13.23
C LYS A 158 -7.36 -17.82 14.21
N THR A 159 -7.87 -17.27 15.31
CA THR A 159 -8.66 -18.04 16.29
C THR A 159 -9.99 -18.50 15.70
N VAL A 160 -10.71 -17.62 15.00
CA VAL A 160 -11.97 -17.94 14.30
C VAL A 160 -11.75 -19.00 13.22
N ILE A 161 -10.71 -18.83 12.37
CA ILE A 161 -10.32 -19.77 11.31
C ILE A 161 -10.06 -21.17 11.90
N ARG A 162 -9.22 -21.24 12.92
CA ARG A 162 -8.89 -22.53 13.57
C ARG A 162 -10.12 -23.20 14.18
N THR A 163 -11.01 -22.43 14.80
CA THR A 163 -12.24 -22.96 15.39
C THR A 163 -13.19 -23.48 14.32
N TYR A 164 -13.35 -22.75 13.20
CA TYR A 164 -14.26 -23.12 12.14
C TYR A 164 -13.80 -24.35 11.36
N TYR A 165 -12.55 -24.36 10.92
CA TYR A 165 -12.01 -25.48 10.11
C TYR A 165 -11.41 -26.63 10.93
N GLY A 166 -11.32 -26.51 12.25
CA GLY A 166 -10.67 -27.51 13.11
C GLY A 166 -9.15 -27.55 12.96
N GLN A 167 -8.56 -26.64 12.18
CA GLN A 167 -7.11 -26.51 11.94
C GLN A 167 -6.72 -25.07 11.69
N ALA A 168 -5.48 -24.71 12.02
CA ALA A 168 -4.93 -23.39 11.72
C ALA A 168 -4.73 -23.21 10.20
N ALA A 169 -4.73 -21.96 9.75
CA ALA A 169 -4.24 -21.65 8.41
C ALA A 169 -2.76 -22.07 8.28
N LYS A 170 -2.41 -22.70 7.14
CA LYS A 170 -1.03 -23.08 6.84
C LYS A 170 -0.12 -21.88 6.74
N HIS A 171 -0.60 -20.81 6.08
CA HIS A 171 0.08 -19.55 5.95
C HIS A 171 -0.88 -18.39 6.08
N SER A 172 -0.38 -17.28 6.59
CA SER A 172 -1.08 -16.02 6.78
C SER A 172 -0.39 -14.92 5.97
N TYR A 173 -1.14 -14.23 5.13
CA TYR A 173 -0.64 -13.16 4.27
C TYR A 173 -1.29 -11.83 4.60
N PHE A 174 -0.57 -10.73 4.37
CA PHE A 174 -1.09 -9.38 4.45
C PHE A 174 -0.72 -8.60 3.20
N SER A 175 -1.66 -7.82 2.67
CA SER A 175 -1.37 -6.89 1.59
C SER A 175 -2.16 -5.60 1.72
N ALA A 176 -1.47 -4.49 1.55
CA ALA A 176 -2.08 -3.18 1.40
C ALA A 176 -1.09 -2.16 0.83
N CYS A 177 -1.60 -0.97 0.48
CA CYS A 177 -0.82 0.14 -0.06
C CYS A 177 -1.01 1.41 0.77
N SER A 178 -0.07 2.37 0.67
CA SER A 178 -0.17 3.67 1.34
C SER A 178 -0.05 3.55 2.88
N ASN A 179 -1.02 4.06 3.64
CA ASN A 179 -1.13 3.74 5.07
C ASN A 179 -1.12 2.22 5.31
N GLY A 180 -1.78 1.44 4.45
CA GLY A 180 -1.77 -0.01 4.55
C GLY A 180 -0.39 -0.63 4.31
N GLY A 181 0.42 -0.06 3.46
CA GLY A 181 1.84 -0.43 3.34
C GLY A 181 2.60 -0.19 4.65
N ARG A 182 2.35 0.95 5.32
CA ARG A 182 2.85 1.21 6.68
C ARG A 182 2.35 0.18 7.69
N GLN A 183 1.06 -0.17 7.65
CA GLN A 183 0.49 -1.21 8.52
C GLN A 183 1.27 -2.52 8.36
N GLY A 184 1.48 -2.99 7.12
CA GLY A 184 2.26 -4.22 6.87
C GLY A 184 3.69 -4.16 7.40
N LEU A 185 4.36 -3.01 7.30
CA LEU A 185 5.70 -2.84 7.90
C LEU A 185 5.67 -2.84 9.42
N LEU A 186 4.63 -2.26 10.04
CA LEU A 186 4.46 -2.32 11.50
C LEU A 186 4.19 -3.75 11.99
N GLU A 187 3.45 -4.56 11.23
CA GLU A 187 3.28 -5.99 11.52
C GLU A 187 4.62 -6.71 11.51
N ALA A 188 5.42 -6.54 10.46
CA ALA A 188 6.76 -7.14 10.39
C ALA A 188 7.69 -6.70 11.53
N GLN A 189 7.57 -5.45 12.01
CA GLN A 189 8.44 -4.87 13.05
C GLN A 189 7.99 -5.22 14.46
N ARG A 190 6.68 -5.23 14.73
CA ARG A 190 6.12 -5.33 16.09
C ARG A 190 5.49 -6.68 16.40
N TYR A 191 4.91 -7.31 15.38
CA TYR A 191 4.12 -8.52 15.50
C TYR A 191 4.59 -9.57 14.48
N PRO A 192 5.88 -9.97 14.55
CA PRO A 192 6.52 -10.79 13.53
C PRO A 192 5.87 -12.16 13.30
N ASP A 193 5.04 -12.62 14.24
CA ASP A 193 4.34 -13.91 14.18
C ASP A 193 2.93 -13.81 13.55
N ASP A 194 2.48 -12.60 13.19
CA ASP A 194 1.13 -12.43 12.66
C ASP A 194 0.99 -12.87 11.22
N TYR A 195 2.01 -12.65 10.40
CA TYR A 195 1.97 -12.96 8.97
C TYR A 195 3.27 -13.59 8.49
N ASP A 196 3.15 -14.66 7.68
CA ASP A 196 4.26 -15.33 7.03
C ASP A 196 4.74 -14.56 5.77
N GLY A 197 3.84 -13.80 5.15
CA GLY A 197 4.15 -13.02 3.97
C GLY A 197 3.43 -11.67 3.94
N ILE A 198 4.18 -10.60 3.61
CA ILE A 198 3.66 -9.23 3.60
C ILE A 198 3.97 -8.56 2.26
N ILE A 199 2.95 -7.92 1.66
CA ILE A 199 3.11 -6.99 0.53
C ILE A 199 2.83 -5.57 1.03
N SER A 200 3.86 -4.76 1.09
CA SER A 200 3.82 -3.36 1.52
C SER A 200 3.98 -2.43 0.32
N GLY A 201 2.87 -1.88 -0.17
CA GLY A 201 2.88 -0.99 -1.34
C GLY A 201 2.99 0.48 -0.94
N ALA A 202 3.81 1.25 -1.67
CA ALA A 202 3.98 2.70 -1.51
C ALA A 202 3.82 3.15 -0.04
N PRO A 203 4.63 2.59 0.90
CA PRO A 203 4.37 2.72 2.32
C PRO A 203 4.58 4.14 2.83
N ALA A 204 3.60 4.66 3.57
CA ALA A 204 3.74 5.89 4.36
C ALA A 204 4.53 5.59 5.67
N ASN A 205 5.65 4.88 5.56
CA ASN A 205 6.36 4.30 6.70
C ASN A 205 7.03 5.33 7.60
N PHE A 206 7.58 6.41 7.06
CA PHE A 206 8.07 7.52 7.85
C PHE A 206 6.98 8.58 7.99
N TRP A 207 5.93 8.22 8.70
CA TRP A 207 4.66 8.95 8.78
C TRP A 207 4.81 10.42 9.17
N THR A 208 5.48 10.70 10.30
CA THR A 208 5.61 12.08 10.81
C THR A 208 6.29 13.00 9.80
N HIS A 209 7.34 12.52 9.15
CA HIS A 209 8.12 13.27 8.19
C HIS A 209 7.45 13.37 6.81
N ASN A 210 6.74 12.31 6.38
CA ASN A 210 5.93 12.36 5.16
C ASN A 210 4.86 13.45 5.25
N PHE A 211 4.17 13.55 6.38
CA PHE A 211 3.14 14.58 6.58
C PHE A 211 3.73 15.99 6.71
N ALA A 212 4.93 16.13 7.24
CA ALA A 212 5.67 17.40 7.16
C ALA A 212 5.98 17.79 5.70
N GLY A 213 6.29 16.82 4.84
CA GLY A 213 6.41 17.03 3.40
C GLY A 213 5.13 17.59 2.77
N PHE A 214 3.96 17.13 3.24
CA PHE A 214 2.68 17.68 2.79
C PHE A 214 2.54 19.15 3.15
N ILE A 215 2.85 19.52 4.41
CA ILE A 215 2.81 20.92 4.85
C ILE A 215 3.81 21.77 4.06
N TRP A 216 5.03 21.27 3.82
CA TRP A 216 6.05 21.92 3.03
C TRP A 216 5.56 22.30 1.63
N ASN A 217 4.91 21.35 0.95
CA ASN A 217 4.38 21.58 -0.39
C ASN A 217 3.26 22.62 -0.37
N GLN A 218 2.36 22.58 0.62
CA GLN A 218 1.29 23.55 0.74
C GLN A 218 1.83 24.97 1.01
N GLN A 219 2.81 25.11 1.90
CA GLN A 219 3.46 26.41 2.14
C GLN A 219 4.26 26.90 0.92
N ALA A 220 4.87 26.00 0.15
CA ALA A 220 5.57 26.34 -1.09
C ALA A 220 4.64 26.90 -2.18
N LEU A 221 3.37 26.47 -2.17
CA LEU A 221 2.35 26.83 -3.16
C LEU A 221 1.47 28.01 -2.75
N GLU A 222 1.82 28.77 -1.71
CA GLU A 222 1.00 29.88 -1.26
C GLU A 222 0.99 31.07 -2.24
N GLY A 223 -0.17 31.72 -2.36
CA GLY A 223 -0.36 32.96 -3.12
C GLY A 223 0.01 32.85 -4.61
N ALA A 224 0.89 33.69 -5.11
CA ALA A 224 1.33 33.73 -6.51
C ALA A 224 2.13 32.49 -6.95
N ALA A 225 2.52 31.62 -6.02
CA ALA A 225 3.24 30.38 -6.30
C ALA A 225 2.30 29.20 -6.63
N GLN A 226 0.99 29.35 -6.53
CA GLN A 226 0.01 28.35 -6.95
C GLN A 226 0.21 27.93 -8.40
N ILE A 227 0.24 26.62 -8.65
CA ILE A 227 0.38 26.05 -10.00
C ILE A 227 -0.97 25.45 -10.42
N PRO A 228 -1.67 26.06 -11.40
CA PRO A 228 -2.95 25.56 -11.87
C PRO A 228 -2.84 24.18 -12.54
N ALA A 229 -3.91 23.40 -12.49
CA ALA A 229 -3.99 22.08 -13.13
C ALA A 229 -3.73 22.14 -14.65
N SER A 230 -4.10 23.24 -15.31
CA SER A 230 -3.87 23.45 -16.74
C SER A 230 -2.39 23.46 -17.15
N LYS A 231 -1.48 23.74 -16.21
CA LYS A 231 -0.02 23.74 -16.46
C LYS A 231 0.65 22.36 -16.27
N MET A 232 -0.03 21.38 -15.69
CA MET A 232 0.55 20.04 -15.42
C MET A 232 1.05 19.34 -16.69
N PRO A 233 0.33 19.36 -17.83
CA PRO A 233 0.85 18.75 -19.06
C PRO A 233 2.15 19.40 -19.57
N ALA A 234 2.31 20.70 -19.42
CA ALA A 234 3.54 21.38 -19.83
C ALA A 234 4.73 20.97 -18.95
N ILE A 235 4.50 20.81 -17.64
CA ILE A 235 5.52 20.38 -16.69
C ILE A 235 5.98 18.94 -17.01
N GLU A 236 5.03 17.99 -17.11
CA GLU A 236 5.35 16.60 -17.41
C GLU A 236 6.03 16.42 -18.78
N ASN A 237 5.55 17.13 -19.82
CA ASN A 237 6.18 17.08 -21.13
C ASN A 237 7.62 17.59 -21.10
N ALA A 238 7.92 18.63 -20.32
CA ALA A 238 9.29 19.14 -20.17
C ALA A 238 10.18 18.14 -19.41
N ALA A 239 9.66 17.48 -18.39
CA ALA A 239 10.37 16.42 -17.66
C ALA A 239 10.65 15.20 -18.56
N LEU A 240 9.65 14.74 -19.32
CA LEU A 240 9.81 13.66 -20.30
C LEU A 240 10.79 14.02 -21.41
N ALA A 241 10.72 15.25 -21.94
CA ALA A 241 11.67 15.71 -22.98
C ALA A 241 13.12 15.68 -22.48
N ALA A 242 13.34 15.91 -21.20
CA ALA A 242 14.67 15.87 -20.59
C ALA A 242 15.15 14.45 -20.24
N CYS A 243 14.25 13.52 -19.88
CA CYS A 243 14.66 12.33 -19.15
C CYS A 243 14.12 10.99 -19.71
N ASP A 244 13.07 10.97 -20.53
CA ASP A 244 12.42 9.75 -21.02
C ASP A 244 13.42 8.80 -21.73
N ALA A 245 14.37 9.34 -22.49
CA ALA A 245 15.32 8.55 -23.27
C ALA A 245 16.59 8.10 -22.52
N ILE A 246 16.71 8.37 -21.22
CA ILE A 246 17.95 8.09 -20.43
C ILE A 246 18.22 6.59 -20.33
N ASP A 247 17.18 5.76 -20.24
CA ASP A 247 17.28 4.29 -20.19
C ASP A 247 17.47 3.64 -21.58
N GLY A 248 17.45 4.44 -22.66
CA GLY A 248 17.55 3.99 -24.05
C GLY A 248 16.20 3.70 -24.72
N VAL A 249 15.08 3.97 -24.05
CA VAL A 249 13.72 3.83 -24.57
C VAL A 249 13.02 5.19 -24.49
N LYS A 250 12.24 5.54 -25.51
CA LYS A 250 11.42 6.75 -25.50
C LYS A 250 9.96 6.34 -25.58
N ASP A 251 9.33 6.16 -24.44
CA ASP A 251 8.01 5.55 -24.35
C ASP A 251 7.01 6.29 -23.43
N GLY A 252 7.36 7.51 -23.01
CA GLY A 252 6.54 8.34 -22.13
C GLY A 252 6.63 7.97 -20.65
N VAL A 253 7.68 7.23 -20.25
CA VAL A 253 7.94 6.83 -18.87
C VAL A 253 9.40 7.10 -18.53
N ILE A 254 9.67 7.68 -17.38
CA ILE A 254 11.02 7.81 -16.82
C ILE A 254 11.27 6.58 -15.94
N ASP A 255 12.12 5.68 -16.40
CA ASP A 255 12.36 4.38 -15.75
C ASP A 255 13.06 4.51 -14.39
N ASP A 256 14.04 5.43 -14.31
CA ASP A 256 14.75 5.77 -13.07
C ASP A 256 14.90 7.30 -12.94
N PRO A 257 13.93 7.98 -12.34
CA PRO A 257 13.95 9.43 -12.22
C PRO A 257 15.06 9.96 -11.29
N THR A 258 15.76 9.12 -10.55
CA THR A 258 16.93 9.55 -9.76
C THR A 258 18.12 9.95 -10.65
N LYS A 259 18.14 9.47 -11.90
CA LYS A 259 19.11 9.84 -12.94
C LYS A 259 18.70 11.06 -13.77
N CYS A 260 17.47 11.55 -13.52
CA CYS A 260 16.92 12.69 -14.25
C CYS A 260 17.35 14.02 -13.64
N HIS A 261 18.11 14.81 -14.38
CA HIS A 261 18.55 16.16 -13.97
C HIS A 261 17.65 17.25 -14.56
N PHE A 262 16.33 17.09 -14.42
CA PHE A 262 15.36 18.06 -14.89
C PHE A 262 15.47 19.40 -14.15
N ASN A 263 15.63 20.49 -14.89
CA ASN A 263 15.66 21.85 -14.34
C ASN A 263 14.36 22.60 -14.68
N PRO A 264 13.48 22.90 -13.70
CA PRO A 264 12.24 23.63 -13.93
C PRO A 264 12.40 25.03 -14.55
N ASP A 265 13.58 25.63 -14.54
CA ASP A 265 13.85 26.96 -15.16
C ASP A 265 13.56 26.98 -16.67
N VAL A 266 13.59 25.83 -17.34
CA VAL A 266 13.23 25.74 -18.77
C VAL A 266 11.78 26.11 -19.04
N LEU A 267 10.91 26.05 -18.03
CA LEU A 267 9.50 26.41 -18.08
C LEU A 267 9.23 27.86 -17.78
N LEU A 268 10.24 28.69 -17.40
CA LEU A 268 10.02 30.07 -17.04
C LEU A 268 9.41 30.86 -18.22
N CYS A 269 8.32 31.61 -17.96
CA CYS A 269 7.68 32.44 -18.95
C CYS A 269 8.65 33.53 -19.47
N LYS A 270 8.78 33.63 -20.80
CA LYS A 270 9.59 34.65 -21.47
C LYS A 270 8.78 35.88 -21.85
N GLY A 271 7.50 35.91 -21.58
CA GLY A 271 6.54 36.97 -21.87
C GLY A 271 5.31 36.86 -20.98
N ALA A 272 4.12 37.04 -21.53
CA ALA A 272 2.87 36.87 -20.79
C ALA A 272 2.71 35.43 -20.27
N GLU A 273 2.12 35.29 -19.10
CA GLU A 273 1.81 33.99 -18.50
C GLU A 273 0.81 33.21 -19.36
N SER A 274 1.05 31.92 -19.52
CA SER A 274 0.18 30.96 -20.22
C SER A 274 0.26 29.59 -19.60
N ASP A 275 -0.59 28.65 -20.07
CA ASP A 275 -0.57 27.25 -19.61
C ASP A 275 0.70 26.48 -20.02
N SER A 276 1.49 27.00 -20.93
CA SER A 276 2.73 26.38 -21.40
C SER A 276 3.98 26.87 -20.64
N CYS A 277 3.86 27.80 -19.68
CA CYS A 277 4.99 28.30 -18.91
C CYS A 277 4.63 28.56 -17.44
N LEU A 278 5.66 28.69 -16.61
CA LEU A 278 5.56 28.98 -15.19
C LEU A 278 6.07 30.38 -14.87
N THR A 279 5.44 31.06 -13.92
CA THR A 279 6.00 32.29 -13.33
C THR A 279 7.23 31.95 -12.49
N ALA A 280 8.05 32.94 -12.15
CA ALA A 280 9.22 32.75 -11.27
C ALA A 280 8.81 32.18 -9.88
N ALA A 281 7.65 32.59 -9.34
CA ALA A 281 7.12 32.08 -8.09
C ALA A 281 6.74 30.59 -8.19
N GLN A 282 6.09 30.18 -9.29
CA GLN A 282 5.73 28.80 -9.56
C GLN A 282 6.95 27.89 -9.78
N VAL A 283 7.97 28.37 -10.50
CA VAL A 283 9.25 27.65 -10.64
C VAL A 283 9.92 27.47 -9.28
N GLY A 284 9.90 28.52 -8.43
CA GLY A 284 10.43 28.43 -7.06
C GLY A 284 9.70 27.40 -6.20
N ALA A 285 8.37 27.34 -6.29
CA ALA A 285 7.56 26.32 -5.60
C ALA A 285 7.91 24.90 -6.08
N MET A 286 7.98 24.72 -7.40
CA MET A 286 8.32 23.44 -8.01
C MET A 286 9.70 22.91 -7.54
N LYS A 287 10.71 23.79 -7.51
CA LYS A 287 12.04 23.44 -6.97
C LYS A 287 11.98 23.02 -5.52
N LYS A 288 11.19 23.70 -4.68
CA LYS A 288 11.00 23.31 -3.27
C LYS A 288 10.34 21.93 -3.13
N ILE A 289 9.34 21.62 -3.96
CA ILE A 289 8.65 20.33 -3.97
C ILE A 289 9.60 19.20 -4.36
N TYR A 290 10.44 19.38 -5.37
CA TYR A 290 11.44 18.39 -5.76
C TYR A 290 12.59 18.27 -4.76
N ASP A 291 12.93 19.32 -4.04
CA ASP A 291 13.99 19.28 -3.02
C ASP A 291 13.54 18.61 -1.72
N GLY A 292 12.26 18.71 -1.38
CA GLY A 292 11.67 18.20 -0.15
C GLY A 292 11.84 19.10 1.06
N PRO A 293 11.14 18.79 2.18
CA PRO A 293 11.14 19.61 3.38
C PRO A 293 12.50 19.67 4.06
N LYS A 294 12.86 20.87 4.54
CA LYS A 294 14.09 21.14 5.26
C LYS A 294 13.80 21.93 6.54
N ASN A 295 14.64 21.72 7.54
CA ASN A 295 14.64 22.55 8.74
C ASN A 295 15.41 23.88 8.51
N SER A 296 15.46 24.74 9.53
CA SER A 296 16.17 26.03 9.47
C SER A 296 17.69 25.91 9.22
N LYS A 297 18.28 24.76 9.48
CA LYS A 297 19.70 24.47 9.22
C LYS A 297 19.95 23.95 7.80
N GLY A 298 18.90 23.76 6.99
CA GLY A 298 19.00 23.18 5.65
C GLY A 298 19.07 21.65 5.63
N GLU A 299 18.90 20.98 6.77
CA GLU A 299 18.87 19.53 6.86
C GLU A 299 17.55 19.00 6.28
N ARG A 300 17.63 18.03 5.37
CA ARG A 300 16.45 17.44 4.73
C ARG A 300 15.72 16.52 5.70
N LEU A 301 14.43 16.78 5.91
CA LEU A 301 13.57 16.01 6.82
C LEU A 301 12.92 14.81 6.15
N PHE A 302 12.61 14.94 4.85
CA PHE A 302 11.99 13.88 4.04
C PHE A 302 12.42 14.06 2.57
N PRO A 303 12.46 13.02 1.74
CA PRO A 303 12.75 13.18 0.32
C PRO A 303 11.69 14.02 -0.39
N GLY A 304 12.13 14.74 -1.41
CA GLY A 304 11.24 15.42 -2.35
C GLY A 304 10.70 14.46 -3.42
N TYR A 305 9.79 14.97 -4.23
CA TYR A 305 9.24 14.22 -5.36
C TYR A 305 10.23 14.18 -6.52
N VAL A 306 9.99 13.26 -7.44
CA VAL A 306 10.82 13.08 -8.63
C VAL A 306 10.03 13.46 -9.89
N PRO A 307 10.69 13.85 -11.00
CA PRO A 307 10.02 14.18 -12.27
C PRO A 307 9.32 12.97 -12.91
N GLY A 308 8.23 13.24 -13.66
CA GLY A 308 7.52 12.24 -14.48
C GLY A 308 6.26 11.66 -13.84
N GLY A 309 5.65 12.41 -12.90
CA GLY A 309 4.37 12.05 -12.26
C GLY A 309 3.43 13.22 -12.11
N GLU A 310 3.70 14.36 -12.75
CA GLU A 310 3.01 15.62 -12.48
C GLU A 310 1.60 15.65 -13.04
N ALA A 311 1.38 15.07 -14.23
CA ALA A 311 0.09 15.06 -14.89
C ALA A 311 -0.74 13.80 -14.62
N GLY A 312 -1.92 13.72 -15.23
CA GLY A 312 -2.84 12.60 -15.13
C GLY A 312 -3.69 12.58 -13.86
N PRO A 313 -4.61 11.61 -13.76
CA PRO A 313 -5.61 11.57 -12.67
C PRO A 313 -5.02 11.38 -11.27
N GLY A 314 -3.87 10.75 -11.15
CA GLY A 314 -3.12 10.55 -9.90
C GLY A 314 -1.96 11.51 -9.71
N GLY A 315 -1.84 12.55 -10.55
CA GLY A 315 -0.74 13.53 -10.54
C GLY A 315 -0.89 14.65 -9.50
N TRP A 316 -0.11 15.70 -9.68
CA TRP A 316 -0.03 16.84 -8.76
C TRP A 316 -1.35 17.55 -8.53
N SER A 317 -2.21 17.65 -9.55
CA SER A 317 -3.53 18.29 -9.41
C SER A 317 -4.40 17.63 -8.34
N ARG A 318 -4.28 16.33 -8.16
CA ARG A 318 -4.99 15.58 -7.12
C ARG A 318 -4.30 15.67 -5.77
N TRP A 319 -2.98 15.53 -5.76
CA TRP A 319 -2.26 15.31 -4.50
C TRP A 319 -1.62 16.58 -3.94
N ILE A 320 -1.05 17.45 -4.76
CA ILE A 320 -0.14 18.51 -4.33
C ILE A 320 -0.76 19.89 -4.53
N THR A 321 -1.24 20.20 -5.75
CA THR A 321 -1.71 21.53 -6.11
C THR A 321 -3.22 21.70 -5.94
N GLY A 322 -3.67 22.90 -5.65
CA GLY A 322 -5.08 23.21 -5.45
C GLY A 322 -5.48 23.26 -3.97
N ALA A 323 -6.54 24.01 -3.69
CA ALA A 323 -7.01 24.30 -2.33
C ALA A 323 -7.49 23.05 -1.58
N ASP A 324 -7.99 22.04 -2.32
CA ASP A 324 -8.52 20.78 -1.78
C ASP A 324 -7.62 19.58 -2.13
N SER A 325 -6.33 19.82 -2.36
CA SER A 325 -5.39 18.74 -2.65
C SER A 325 -5.35 17.73 -1.51
N GLN A 326 -5.13 16.46 -1.84
CA GLN A 326 -5.10 15.41 -0.82
C GLN A 326 -4.01 15.68 0.23
N GLN A 327 -2.87 16.25 -0.15
CA GLN A 327 -1.82 16.61 0.81
C GLN A 327 -2.25 17.72 1.76
N PHE A 328 -3.05 18.68 1.31
CA PHE A 328 -3.63 19.69 2.19
C PHE A 328 -4.55 19.01 3.23
N VAL A 329 -5.49 18.18 2.78
CA VAL A 329 -6.46 17.53 3.65
C VAL A 329 -5.78 16.61 4.66
N PHE A 330 -4.88 15.74 4.19
CA PHE A 330 -4.16 14.81 5.05
C PHE A 330 -3.17 15.52 5.99
N GLY A 331 -2.40 16.49 5.49
CA GLY A 331 -1.45 17.25 6.29
C GLY A 331 -2.14 18.01 7.42
N LYS A 332 -3.23 18.72 7.09
CA LYS A 332 -4.04 19.43 8.09
C LYS A 332 -4.61 18.45 9.11
N GLY A 333 -5.29 17.39 8.69
CA GLY A 333 -5.92 16.41 9.59
C GLY A 333 -4.91 15.77 10.54
N TYR A 334 -3.75 15.35 10.05
CA TYR A 334 -2.73 14.75 10.92
C TYR A 334 -2.22 15.73 11.98
N PHE A 335 -1.81 16.94 11.60
CA PHE A 335 -1.26 17.87 12.57
C PHE A 335 -2.33 18.47 13.49
N ALA A 336 -3.47 18.89 12.95
CA ALA A 336 -4.55 19.48 13.76
C ALA A 336 -5.13 18.46 14.74
N ASP A 337 -5.57 17.31 14.23
CA ASP A 337 -6.44 16.42 15.00
C ASP A 337 -5.66 15.35 15.78
N ILE A 338 -4.51 14.86 15.24
CA ILE A 338 -3.72 13.84 15.91
C ILE A 338 -2.59 14.44 16.76
N VAL A 339 -1.79 15.37 16.18
CA VAL A 339 -0.59 15.89 16.89
C VAL A 339 -0.93 16.98 17.88
N PHE A 340 -1.63 18.03 17.42
CA PHE A 340 -1.90 19.21 18.25
C PHE A 340 -3.20 19.14 19.03
N GLN A 341 -4.12 18.24 18.67
CA GLN A 341 -5.44 18.13 19.28
C GLN A 341 -6.17 19.48 19.24
N ASN A 342 -6.11 20.16 18.10
CA ASN A 342 -6.67 21.49 17.88
C ASN A 342 -7.24 21.60 16.45
N ALA A 343 -8.54 21.40 16.28
CA ALA A 343 -9.22 21.45 14.98
C ALA A 343 -9.05 22.79 14.24
N ASN A 344 -8.76 23.88 14.97
CA ASN A 344 -8.56 25.22 14.43
C ASN A 344 -7.09 25.53 14.08
N TRP A 345 -6.20 24.52 14.16
CA TRP A 345 -4.80 24.71 13.82
C TRP A 345 -4.62 25.13 12.35
N ASP A 346 -3.74 26.11 12.13
CA ASP A 346 -3.44 26.63 10.79
C ASP A 346 -2.08 26.13 10.30
N LEU A 347 -2.07 25.39 9.20
CA LEU A 347 -0.87 24.79 8.59
C LEU A 347 0.20 25.83 8.20
N ARG A 348 -0.19 27.10 7.97
CA ARG A 348 0.76 28.20 7.68
C ARG A 348 1.65 28.54 8.87
N THR A 349 1.22 28.19 10.09
CA THR A 349 2.00 28.41 11.32
C THR A 349 3.02 27.33 11.61
N PHE A 350 3.05 26.26 10.80
CA PHE A 350 3.95 25.12 11.00
C PHE A 350 5.42 25.53 10.89
N ASN A 351 6.19 25.20 11.90
CA ASN A 351 7.62 25.42 11.97
C ASN A 351 8.36 24.08 11.94
N PHE A 352 9.22 23.89 10.91
CA PHE A 352 9.90 22.63 10.64
C PHE A 352 10.95 22.21 11.69
N ASP A 353 11.35 23.10 12.60
CA ASP A 353 12.20 22.74 13.74
C ASP A 353 11.34 22.36 14.95
N ARG A 354 10.47 23.28 15.40
CA ARG A 354 9.66 23.12 16.63
C ARG A 354 8.60 22.04 16.48
N ASP A 355 7.81 22.11 15.40
CA ASP A 355 6.60 21.29 15.27
C ASP A 355 6.92 19.87 14.82
N MET A 356 8.01 19.68 14.08
CA MET A 356 8.57 18.33 13.82
C MET A 356 8.96 17.63 15.11
N LYS A 357 9.68 18.35 16.00
CA LYS A 357 10.03 17.76 17.28
C LYS A 357 8.79 17.35 18.08
N ILE A 358 7.74 18.18 18.09
CA ILE A 358 6.47 17.86 18.77
C ILE A 358 5.81 16.62 18.14
N ALA A 359 5.77 16.55 16.81
CA ALA A 359 5.18 15.41 16.11
C ALA A 359 5.94 14.10 16.39
N ASP A 360 7.26 14.15 16.37
CA ASP A 360 8.09 12.98 16.65
C ASP A 360 7.96 12.54 18.10
N ASP A 361 8.03 13.46 19.06
CA ASP A 361 7.90 13.16 20.50
C ASP A 361 6.53 12.51 20.82
N LYS A 362 5.44 13.00 20.19
CA LYS A 362 4.08 12.53 20.49
C LYS A 362 3.67 11.28 19.71
N SER A 363 4.12 11.12 18.47
CA SER A 363 3.49 10.17 17.56
C SER A 363 4.46 9.25 16.81
N ALA A 364 5.74 9.59 16.66
CA ALA A 364 6.67 8.78 15.88
C ALA A 364 6.72 7.31 16.34
N ARG A 365 6.75 7.11 17.68
CA ARG A 365 6.76 5.75 18.24
C ARG A 365 5.53 4.93 17.88
N MET A 366 4.39 5.55 17.62
CA MET A 366 3.16 4.85 17.24
C MET A 366 3.07 4.63 15.73
N PHE A 367 3.41 5.66 14.95
CA PHE A 367 3.12 5.70 13.53
C PHE A 367 4.29 5.35 12.62
N ASN A 368 5.53 5.67 13.00
CA ASN A 368 6.67 5.44 12.12
C ASN A 368 7.05 3.97 12.07
N ALA A 369 6.99 3.40 10.88
CA ALA A 369 7.39 2.03 10.59
C ALA A 369 8.79 2.05 9.93
N VAL A 370 9.79 2.47 10.69
CA VAL A 370 11.16 2.70 10.20
C VAL A 370 12.22 1.83 10.88
N ASP A 371 11.83 0.90 11.74
CA ASP A 371 12.79 -0.02 12.33
C ASP A 371 13.36 -0.95 11.24
N ALA A 372 14.67 -0.85 11.04
CA ALA A 372 15.40 -1.66 10.08
C ALA A 372 15.79 -3.05 10.61
N ASN A 373 15.59 -3.30 11.91
CA ASN A 373 15.85 -4.61 12.51
C ASN A 373 14.66 -5.55 12.36
N LEU A 374 14.55 -6.18 11.21
CA LEU A 374 13.52 -7.19 10.93
C LEU A 374 13.96 -8.63 11.26
N LYS A 375 14.99 -8.78 12.11
CA LYS A 375 15.48 -10.12 12.48
C LYS A 375 14.39 -11.03 13.06
N PRO A 376 13.51 -10.59 13.98
CA PRO A 376 12.42 -11.44 14.49
C PRO A 376 11.51 -11.95 13.36
N PHE A 377 11.09 -11.10 12.43
CA PHE A 377 10.26 -11.47 11.29
C PHE A 377 10.97 -12.48 10.36
N LYS A 378 12.26 -12.26 10.07
CA LYS A 378 13.08 -13.20 9.31
C LYS A 378 13.21 -14.54 10.01
N ASP A 379 13.45 -14.55 11.33
CA ASP A 379 13.64 -15.77 12.12
C ASP A 379 12.35 -16.59 12.21
N HIS A 380 11.17 -15.94 12.16
CA HIS A 380 9.86 -16.59 12.01
C HIS A 380 9.69 -17.24 10.61
N GLY A 381 10.52 -16.90 9.64
CA GLY A 381 10.40 -17.36 8.25
C GLY A 381 9.70 -16.39 7.33
N GLY A 382 9.34 -15.20 7.82
CA GLY A 382 8.58 -14.18 7.12
C GLY A 382 9.24 -13.71 5.83
N LYS A 383 8.42 -13.33 4.85
CA LYS A 383 8.83 -12.76 3.56
C LYS A 383 8.14 -11.42 3.31
N LEU A 384 8.91 -10.44 2.89
CA LEU A 384 8.44 -9.06 2.69
C LEU A 384 8.70 -8.59 1.26
N PHE A 385 7.63 -8.25 0.54
CA PHE A 385 7.72 -7.43 -0.66
C PHE A 385 7.39 -5.99 -0.34
N ILE A 386 8.22 -5.07 -0.79
CA ILE A 386 7.95 -3.63 -0.84
C ILE A 386 7.85 -3.25 -2.31
N TYR A 387 6.88 -2.45 -2.70
CA TYR A 387 6.85 -1.84 -4.03
C TYR A 387 6.51 -0.36 -3.94
N HIS A 388 7.01 0.44 -4.90
CA HIS A 388 6.69 1.85 -4.99
C HIS A 388 6.70 2.33 -6.44
N GLY A 389 5.67 3.08 -6.85
CA GLY A 389 5.61 3.68 -8.17
C GLY A 389 6.53 4.89 -8.28
N TRP A 390 7.34 4.96 -9.34
CA TRP A 390 8.22 6.11 -9.54
C TRP A 390 7.46 7.43 -9.78
N SER A 391 6.25 7.38 -10.33
CA SER A 391 5.39 8.55 -10.55
C SER A 391 4.42 8.81 -9.38
N ASP A 392 4.71 8.29 -8.19
CA ASP A 392 3.90 8.53 -6.98
C ASP A 392 4.02 9.97 -6.50
N THR A 393 2.88 10.67 -6.44
CA THR A 393 2.77 12.07 -5.99
C THR A 393 2.10 12.22 -4.63
N ALA A 394 1.70 11.11 -4.02
CA ALA A 394 1.22 11.07 -2.63
C ALA A 394 2.39 10.91 -1.66
N ILE A 395 3.28 9.94 -1.91
CA ILE A 395 4.42 9.62 -1.06
C ILE A 395 5.68 9.62 -1.93
N ALA A 396 6.70 10.37 -1.56
CA ALA A 396 7.94 10.46 -2.34
C ALA A 396 8.57 9.06 -2.53
N PRO A 397 8.78 8.59 -3.77
CA PRO A 397 9.15 7.20 -4.06
C PRO A 397 10.47 6.76 -3.43
N THR A 398 11.45 7.66 -3.35
CA THR A 398 12.75 7.39 -2.77
C THR A 398 12.70 7.05 -1.28
N ASN A 399 11.58 7.36 -0.59
CA ASN A 399 11.36 6.93 0.79
C ASN A 399 11.41 5.40 0.96
N ALA A 400 10.85 4.65 0.02
CA ALA A 400 10.90 3.18 0.04
C ALA A 400 12.34 2.65 -0.15
N ILE A 401 13.13 3.30 -0.99
CA ILE A 401 14.55 2.98 -1.18
C ILE A 401 15.34 3.23 0.10
N ILE A 402 15.16 4.41 0.72
CA ILE A 402 15.83 4.77 1.98
C ILE A 402 15.54 3.72 3.07
N TYR A 403 14.29 3.28 3.18
CA TYR A 403 13.94 2.25 4.16
C TYR A 403 14.57 0.89 3.81
N TYR A 404 14.48 0.44 2.55
CA TYR A 404 15.11 -0.81 2.12
C TYR A 404 16.64 -0.81 2.35
N GLU A 405 17.31 0.28 2.00
CA GLU A 405 18.76 0.44 2.22
C GLU A 405 19.11 0.45 3.71
N SER A 406 18.24 1.00 4.56
CA SER A 406 18.41 0.92 6.02
C SER A 406 18.37 -0.52 6.54
N ILE A 407 17.45 -1.36 5.99
CA ILE A 407 17.40 -2.80 6.30
C ILE A 407 18.69 -3.50 5.84
N VAL A 408 19.13 -3.22 4.61
CA VAL A 408 20.37 -3.77 4.07
C VAL A 408 21.60 -3.36 4.92
N SER A 409 21.67 -2.10 5.32
CA SER A 409 22.73 -1.57 6.20
C SER A 409 22.71 -2.23 7.57
N LYS A 410 21.53 -2.45 8.15
CA LYS A 410 21.36 -3.02 9.50
C LYS A 410 21.63 -4.51 9.55
N MET A 411 21.15 -5.25 8.55
CA MET A 411 21.13 -6.72 8.56
C MET A 411 22.18 -7.35 7.64
N GLY A 412 22.77 -6.57 6.74
CA GLY A 412 23.66 -7.03 5.68
C GLY A 412 22.91 -7.51 4.43
N ALA A 413 23.47 -7.25 3.25
CA ALA A 413 22.83 -7.49 1.96
C ALA A 413 22.34 -8.95 1.77
N LYS A 414 23.17 -9.93 2.16
CA LYS A 414 22.81 -11.35 2.06
C LYS A 414 21.57 -11.68 2.89
N GLN A 415 21.58 -11.29 4.17
CA GLN A 415 20.47 -11.60 5.07
C GLN A 415 19.19 -10.86 4.67
N ALA A 416 19.29 -9.59 4.25
CA ALA A 416 18.15 -8.84 3.75
C ALA A 416 17.56 -9.52 2.49
N GLY A 417 18.38 -9.90 1.52
CA GLY A 417 17.95 -10.55 0.27
C GLY A 417 17.27 -11.92 0.47
N ASP A 418 17.50 -12.60 1.60
CA ASP A 418 16.85 -13.87 1.92
C ASP A 418 15.33 -13.72 2.20
N PHE A 419 14.86 -12.50 2.54
CA PHE A 419 13.47 -12.32 2.99
C PHE A 419 12.83 -10.98 2.62
N VAL A 420 13.56 -9.99 2.08
CA VAL A 420 13.02 -8.70 1.61
C VAL A 420 13.40 -8.47 0.16
N GLN A 421 12.42 -8.08 -0.67
CA GLN A 421 12.67 -7.52 -2.00
C GLN A 421 11.89 -6.21 -2.16
N LEU A 422 12.53 -5.20 -2.79
CA LEU A 422 11.92 -3.93 -3.19
C LEU A 422 11.76 -3.92 -4.72
N TYR A 423 10.59 -3.48 -5.20
CA TYR A 423 10.30 -3.24 -6.61
C TYR A 423 9.94 -1.78 -6.83
N MET A 424 10.76 -1.08 -7.60
CA MET A 424 10.41 0.26 -8.09
C MET A 424 9.68 0.10 -9.42
N VAL A 425 8.52 0.79 -9.55
CA VAL A 425 7.60 0.58 -10.68
C VAL A 425 7.58 1.80 -11.58
N PRO A 426 8.22 1.76 -12.77
CA PRO A 426 8.27 2.91 -13.68
C PRO A 426 6.88 3.39 -14.11
N GLY A 427 6.66 4.69 -14.03
CA GLY A 427 5.43 5.35 -14.49
C GLY A 427 4.17 5.00 -13.70
N MET A 428 4.24 4.21 -12.63
CA MET A 428 3.09 3.96 -11.76
C MET A 428 2.92 5.12 -10.77
N GLN A 429 1.70 5.64 -10.67
CA GLN A 429 1.29 6.63 -9.68
C GLN A 429 0.98 5.96 -8.32
N HIS A 430 0.33 6.68 -7.39
CA HIS A 430 0.10 6.17 -6.04
C HIS A 430 -0.77 4.91 -6.02
N CYS A 431 -0.20 3.79 -5.62
CA CYS A 431 -0.82 2.47 -5.52
C CYS A 431 -1.27 1.83 -6.85
N ALA A 432 -1.56 2.62 -7.88
CA ALA A 432 -1.98 2.19 -9.22
C ALA A 432 -2.11 3.40 -10.16
N GLY A 433 -2.34 3.13 -11.45
CA GLY A 433 -2.50 4.18 -12.47
C GLY A 433 -1.17 4.74 -12.96
N GLY A 434 -1.23 5.86 -13.69
CA GLY A 434 -0.08 6.45 -14.35
C GLY A 434 0.18 5.90 -15.76
N PRO A 435 1.21 6.38 -16.47
CA PRO A 435 1.51 5.96 -17.83
C PRO A 435 2.14 4.56 -17.94
N GLY A 436 2.87 4.10 -16.91
CA GLY A 436 3.55 2.82 -16.90
C GLY A 436 2.66 1.62 -16.56
N PRO A 437 3.18 0.39 -16.70
CA PRO A 437 2.51 -0.83 -16.26
C PRO A 437 2.30 -0.82 -14.74
N ASP A 438 1.04 -0.98 -14.32
CA ASP A 438 0.61 -0.82 -12.93
C ASP A 438 -0.16 -2.03 -12.37
N ASN A 439 -0.25 -3.13 -13.15
CA ASN A 439 -0.98 -4.33 -12.74
C ASN A 439 -0.04 -5.53 -12.67
N PHE A 440 0.24 -6.02 -11.47
CA PHE A 440 1.19 -7.12 -11.18
C PHE A 440 0.80 -7.94 -9.94
N GLY A 441 -0.50 -8.04 -9.66
CA GLY A 441 -1.03 -8.94 -8.63
C GLY A 441 -0.64 -8.59 -7.20
N THR A 442 -0.66 -7.30 -6.86
CA THR A 442 -0.29 -6.78 -5.53
C THR A 442 -1.29 -7.09 -4.43
N ASN A 443 -2.52 -7.41 -4.79
CA ASN A 443 -3.62 -7.67 -3.85
C ASN A 443 -4.57 -8.72 -4.45
N PRO A 444 -5.52 -9.27 -3.65
CA PRO A 444 -6.41 -10.33 -4.12
C PRO A 444 -7.21 -10.00 -5.37
N SER A 445 -7.63 -8.74 -5.58
CA SER A 445 -8.41 -8.35 -6.76
C SER A 445 -7.60 -8.30 -8.07
N ALA A 446 -6.29 -8.22 -7.95
CA ALA A 446 -5.35 -8.16 -9.06
C ALA A 446 -4.57 -9.46 -9.27
N MET A 447 -4.84 -10.51 -8.47
CA MET A 447 -4.17 -11.82 -8.60
C MET A 447 -4.29 -12.37 -10.02
N ARG A 448 -3.23 -12.99 -10.48
CA ARG A 448 -3.16 -13.77 -11.73
C ARG A 448 -2.99 -15.24 -11.39
N SER A 449 -3.03 -16.10 -12.40
CA SER A 449 -2.89 -17.54 -12.21
C SER A 449 -1.44 -18.02 -12.01
N ASP A 450 -0.46 -17.15 -12.23
CA ASP A 450 0.96 -17.52 -12.18
C ASP A 450 1.79 -16.51 -11.36
N ALA A 451 2.94 -16.97 -10.88
CA ALA A 451 3.85 -16.19 -10.05
C ALA A 451 4.62 -15.10 -10.82
N ASP A 452 4.77 -15.22 -12.14
CA ASP A 452 5.52 -14.24 -12.93
C ASP A 452 4.72 -12.94 -13.11
N HIS A 453 3.37 -13.03 -13.10
CA HIS A 453 2.47 -11.88 -13.26
C HIS A 453 1.70 -11.52 -11.97
N SER A 454 1.99 -12.18 -10.85
CA SER A 454 1.28 -11.95 -9.59
C SER A 454 2.22 -11.94 -8.40
N LEU A 455 2.41 -10.75 -7.84
CA LEU A 455 3.24 -10.57 -6.64
C LEU A 455 2.69 -11.39 -5.46
N SER A 456 1.35 -11.50 -5.33
CA SER A 456 0.71 -12.31 -4.28
C SER A 456 0.99 -13.80 -4.43
N ILE A 457 0.97 -14.33 -5.67
CA ILE A 457 1.31 -15.74 -5.93
C ILE A 457 2.82 -15.98 -5.79
N ALA A 458 3.63 -15.02 -6.21
CA ALA A 458 5.09 -15.08 -6.02
C ALA A 458 5.45 -15.08 -4.52
N LEU A 459 4.74 -14.29 -3.70
CA LEU A 459 4.91 -14.29 -2.25
C LEU A 459 4.57 -15.65 -1.65
N ASP A 460 3.44 -16.22 -2.05
CA ASP A 460 3.01 -17.55 -1.60
C ASP A 460 4.07 -18.62 -1.93
N LYS A 461 4.60 -18.58 -3.15
CA LYS A 461 5.68 -19.48 -3.58
C LYS A 461 6.97 -19.25 -2.80
N TRP A 462 7.29 -18.01 -2.49
CA TRP A 462 8.48 -17.69 -1.70
C TRP A 462 8.36 -18.17 -0.26
N VAL A 463 7.20 -17.99 0.38
CA VAL A 463 6.92 -18.49 1.73
C VAL A 463 6.91 -20.01 1.76
N ASP A 464 6.19 -20.68 0.83
CA ASP A 464 5.96 -22.12 0.86
C ASP A 464 7.19 -22.95 0.40
N GLN A 465 7.96 -22.44 -0.57
CA GLN A 465 9.03 -23.19 -1.25
C GLN A 465 10.42 -22.54 -1.11
N GLY A 466 10.52 -21.36 -0.50
CA GLY A 466 11.77 -20.62 -0.39
C GLY A 466 12.27 -20.02 -1.70
N VAL A 467 11.45 -19.97 -2.77
CA VAL A 467 11.85 -19.51 -4.10
C VAL A 467 11.45 -18.05 -4.29
N ALA A 468 12.41 -17.16 -4.13
CA ALA A 468 12.22 -15.73 -4.42
C ALA A 468 12.06 -15.50 -5.94
N PRO A 469 11.15 -14.61 -6.39
CA PRO A 469 11.04 -14.27 -7.80
C PRO A 469 12.26 -13.48 -8.28
N ALA A 470 12.79 -13.85 -9.46
CA ALA A 470 13.87 -13.11 -10.10
C ALA A 470 13.38 -11.81 -10.76
N ARG A 471 12.10 -11.73 -11.05
CA ARG A 471 11.38 -10.58 -11.62
C ARG A 471 9.88 -10.80 -11.47
N ILE A 472 9.11 -9.71 -11.61
CA ILE A 472 7.65 -9.75 -11.77
C ILE A 472 7.28 -9.02 -13.06
N ILE A 473 6.36 -9.52 -13.84
CA ILE A 473 5.91 -8.87 -15.08
C ILE A 473 4.70 -7.99 -14.74
N ALA A 474 4.87 -6.69 -14.82
CA ALA A 474 3.77 -5.74 -14.72
C ALA A 474 3.11 -5.53 -16.08
N THR A 475 1.79 -5.36 -16.07
CA THR A 475 0.96 -5.17 -17.28
C THR A 475 0.22 -3.85 -17.22
N LYS A 476 0.19 -3.13 -18.34
CA LYS A 476 -0.73 -2.01 -18.61
C LYS A 476 -1.87 -2.49 -19.47
N TYR A 477 -3.10 -2.31 -19.01
CA TYR A 477 -4.31 -2.59 -19.79
C TYR A 477 -4.89 -1.32 -20.39
N LYS A 478 -5.64 -1.41 -21.51
CA LYS A 478 -6.37 -0.27 -22.10
C LYS A 478 -7.38 0.32 -21.13
N GLY A 479 -8.07 -0.54 -20.36
CA GLY A 479 -8.86 -0.19 -19.19
C GLY A 479 -8.12 -0.58 -17.90
N ARG A 480 -8.84 -1.04 -16.90
CA ARG A 480 -8.23 -1.47 -15.61
C ARG A 480 -8.16 -2.99 -15.44
N THR A 481 -8.74 -3.74 -16.36
CA THR A 481 -8.92 -5.19 -16.27
C THR A 481 -8.38 -5.91 -17.51
N PRO A 482 -8.00 -7.20 -17.40
CA PRO A 482 -7.39 -7.98 -18.48
C PRO A 482 -8.22 -8.08 -19.75
N ASP A 483 -9.54 -8.16 -19.63
CA ASP A 483 -10.49 -8.25 -20.74
C ASP A 483 -10.47 -7.02 -21.66
N THR A 484 -9.95 -5.90 -21.18
CA THR A 484 -9.80 -4.67 -22.00
C THR A 484 -8.61 -4.70 -22.95
N GLY A 485 -7.75 -5.70 -22.86
CA GLY A 485 -6.57 -5.90 -23.71
C GLY A 485 -5.31 -5.21 -23.18
N THR A 486 -4.17 -5.86 -23.42
CA THR A 486 -2.84 -5.38 -22.99
C THR A 486 -2.33 -4.28 -23.92
N VAL A 487 -1.77 -3.23 -23.33
CA VAL A 487 -1.07 -2.14 -24.02
C VAL A 487 0.44 -2.35 -23.94
N ARG A 488 0.93 -2.65 -22.73
CA ARG A 488 2.37 -2.76 -22.45
C ARG A 488 2.61 -3.75 -21.31
N THR A 489 3.73 -4.45 -21.37
CA THR A 489 4.29 -5.22 -20.27
C THR A 489 5.71 -4.76 -19.96
N ARG A 490 6.14 -4.87 -18.70
CA ARG A 490 7.50 -4.52 -18.27
C ARG A 490 7.94 -5.46 -17.14
N PRO A 491 9.17 -5.98 -17.12
CA PRO A 491 9.68 -6.68 -15.96
C PRO A 491 10.00 -5.67 -14.85
N LEU A 492 9.46 -5.92 -13.67
CA LEU A 492 9.89 -5.29 -12.44
C LEU A 492 11.04 -6.11 -11.86
N CYS A 493 12.19 -5.48 -11.73
CA CYS A 493 13.40 -6.12 -11.21
C CYS A 493 13.56 -5.84 -9.72
N PRO A 494 14.01 -6.82 -8.91
CA PRO A 494 14.34 -6.55 -7.51
C PRO A 494 15.44 -5.46 -7.41
N TYR A 495 15.15 -4.37 -6.69
CA TYR A 495 16.10 -3.28 -6.47
C TYR A 495 17.41 -3.82 -5.84
N PRO A 496 18.62 -3.39 -6.27
CA PRO A 496 18.88 -2.25 -7.15
C PRO A 496 18.87 -2.56 -8.66
N GLN A 497 18.50 -3.78 -9.10
CA GLN A 497 18.45 -4.08 -10.53
C GLN A 497 17.41 -3.21 -11.25
N VAL A 498 17.68 -2.96 -12.54
CA VAL A 498 16.79 -2.21 -13.44
C VAL A 498 16.46 -3.04 -14.69
N ALA A 499 15.31 -2.78 -15.30
CA ALA A 499 14.93 -3.39 -16.56
C ALA A 499 15.68 -2.71 -17.72
N LYS A 500 16.55 -3.42 -18.41
CA LYS A 500 17.29 -2.89 -19.56
C LYS A 500 16.78 -3.49 -20.86
N TYR A 501 16.42 -2.62 -21.81
CA TYR A 501 16.02 -3.04 -23.15
C TYR A 501 17.18 -3.74 -23.90
N THR A 502 16.88 -4.82 -24.61
CA THR A 502 17.89 -5.65 -25.31
C THR A 502 18.32 -5.09 -26.65
N GLY A 503 17.64 -4.01 -27.14
CA GLY A 503 17.95 -3.37 -28.43
C GLY A 503 17.20 -3.96 -29.61
N SER A 504 16.31 -4.93 -29.42
CA SER A 504 15.50 -5.55 -30.47
C SER A 504 14.10 -5.93 -29.98
N GLY A 505 13.13 -5.95 -30.89
CA GLY A 505 11.71 -6.21 -30.58
C GLY A 505 10.94 -4.97 -30.11
N SER A 506 9.69 -5.16 -29.72
CA SER A 506 8.84 -4.07 -29.22
C SER A 506 9.28 -3.64 -27.81
N THR A 507 9.36 -2.35 -27.58
CA THR A 507 9.55 -1.78 -26.23
C THR A 507 8.31 -1.91 -25.35
N ASP A 508 7.17 -2.36 -25.87
CA ASP A 508 5.96 -2.66 -25.11
C ASP A 508 5.87 -4.12 -24.64
N ASP A 509 6.90 -4.94 -24.93
CA ASP A 509 6.93 -6.35 -24.53
C ASP A 509 8.06 -6.63 -23.53
N ALA A 510 7.69 -7.10 -22.34
CA ALA A 510 8.63 -7.48 -21.27
C ALA A 510 9.69 -8.52 -21.71
N ALA A 511 9.41 -9.34 -22.72
CA ALA A 511 10.34 -10.34 -23.25
C ALA A 511 11.62 -9.71 -23.84
N ASN A 512 11.54 -8.44 -24.23
CA ASN A 512 12.66 -7.69 -24.82
C ASN A 512 13.50 -6.91 -23.79
N PHE A 513 13.30 -7.19 -22.51
CA PHE A 513 14.05 -6.58 -21.40
C PHE A 513 14.72 -7.64 -20.53
N LYS A 514 15.81 -7.25 -19.88
CA LYS A 514 16.52 -8.07 -18.90
C LYS A 514 16.76 -7.28 -17.62
N CYS A 515 16.63 -7.93 -16.46
CA CYS A 515 17.08 -7.36 -15.20
C CYS A 515 18.61 -7.37 -15.16
N VAL A 516 19.20 -6.19 -14.96
CA VAL A 516 20.65 -6.00 -14.88
C VAL A 516 21.00 -5.16 -13.66
N ALA A 517 22.21 -5.29 -13.15
CA ALA A 517 22.77 -4.34 -12.18
C ALA A 517 22.80 -2.92 -12.78
N PRO A 518 22.58 -1.86 -11.99
CA PRO A 518 22.53 -0.47 -12.46
C PRO A 518 23.86 0.02 -13.05
#